data_aa02e0d361e16d303b8917c43ddad910
#
_entry.id   aa02e0d361e16d303b8917c43ddad910
#
_cell.length_a   1.000
_cell.length_b   1.000
_cell.length_c   1.000
_cell.angle_alpha   90.00
_cell.angle_beta   90.00
_cell.angle_gamma   90.00
#
_symmetry.space_group_name_H-M   'P 1'
#
loop_
_entity.id
_entity.type
_entity.pdbx_description
1 polymer ?
#
loop_
_entity_poly.entity_id
_entity_poly.type
_entity_poly.pdbx_seq_one_letter_code
_entity_poly.pdbx_strand_id
1 'polypeptide(L)'
;TGVQTCALPISMPMVDIDWLKDHVEVPEGLTYEQLAKDLVKVGLEEEEIHTSQVTGPIVVGYVVDATPEPQKNGKIINWCHVDVGDEYNETDENGNKVPRGIICGAPNMAAGEKVVVTLPGAVLPGDFKIEPRKTYGHISNGMCASERELGLGDNHDGIILLRKYGFTPEEYEKLQPGDDAMHLLHLDQPLLEINITPDRGYAFSYRGVAREY
;
A
#
# COMPACT_ATOMS: atom_id res chain seq x y z
N THR A 1 15.79 -7.72 -41.67
CA THR A 1 15.83 -8.66 -40.54
C THR A 1 16.22 -7.89 -39.29
N GLY A 2 15.23 -7.29 -38.65
CA GLY A 2 15.40 -6.62 -37.38
C GLY A 2 15.45 -7.66 -36.27
N VAL A 3 16.56 -7.75 -35.58
CA VAL A 3 16.67 -8.45 -34.32
C VAL A 3 15.95 -7.58 -33.30
N GLN A 4 14.72 -7.93 -32.98
CA GLN A 4 13.98 -7.35 -31.88
C GLN A 4 14.57 -7.94 -30.60
N THR A 5 15.52 -7.24 -30.00
CA THR A 5 15.98 -7.55 -28.65
C THR A 5 14.81 -7.33 -27.71
N CYS A 6 14.13 -8.37 -27.29
CA CYS A 6 13.25 -8.39 -26.11
C CYS A 6 14.15 -8.25 -24.86
N ALA A 7 14.69 -7.06 -24.64
CA ALA A 7 15.12 -6.68 -23.31
C ALA A 7 13.85 -6.33 -22.54
N LEU A 8 13.36 -7.24 -21.73
CA LEU A 8 12.47 -6.88 -20.63
C LEU A 8 13.23 -5.81 -19.82
N PRO A 9 12.59 -4.71 -19.41
CA PRO A 9 13.22 -3.79 -18.50
C PRO A 9 13.59 -4.61 -17.25
N ILE A 10 14.91 -4.75 -17.03
CA ILE A 10 15.41 -5.31 -15.78
C ILE A 10 15.09 -4.23 -14.77
N SER A 11 14.09 -4.47 -13.94
CA SER A 11 13.80 -3.59 -12.81
C SER A 11 15.05 -3.54 -11.94
N MET A 12 15.54 -2.34 -11.65
CA MET A 12 16.65 -2.17 -10.72
C MET A 12 16.21 -2.62 -9.34
N PRO A 13 17.07 -3.26 -8.55
CA PRO A 13 16.67 -3.75 -7.23
C PRO A 13 16.43 -2.61 -6.25
N MET A 14 15.34 -2.71 -5.53
CA MET A 14 14.96 -1.82 -4.45
C MET A 14 15.46 -2.40 -3.12
N VAL A 15 16.12 -1.57 -2.31
CA VAL A 15 16.62 -1.96 -0.99
C VAL A 15 15.81 -1.22 0.08
N ASP A 16 15.15 -2.01 0.91
CA ASP A 16 14.50 -1.58 2.14
C ASP A 16 15.42 -1.88 3.33
N ILE A 17 15.61 -0.90 4.23
CA ILE A 17 16.51 -1.05 5.39
C ILE A 17 15.99 -2.11 6.35
N ASP A 18 14.69 -2.21 6.57
CA ASP A 18 14.14 -3.18 7.52
C ASP A 18 14.31 -4.61 7.00
N TRP A 19 14.09 -4.82 5.72
CA TRP A 19 14.38 -6.13 5.11
C TRP A 19 15.88 -6.45 5.04
N LEU A 20 16.74 -5.42 4.93
CA LEU A 20 18.18 -5.62 5.00
C LEU A 20 18.62 -6.11 6.38
N LYS A 21 17.99 -5.64 7.46
CA LYS A 21 18.21 -6.07 8.85
C LYS A 21 17.97 -7.56 9.07
N ASP A 22 17.11 -8.20 8.27
CA ASP A 22 16.88 -9.65 8.33
C ASP A 22 18.11 -10.47 7.92
N HIS A 23 19.09 -9.83 7.27
CA HIS A 23 20.24 -10.50 6.69
C HIS A 23 21.58 -10.04 7.22
N VAL A 24 21.66 -8.83 7.77
CA VAL A 24 22.88 -8.23 8.31
C VAL A 24 22.58 -7.27 9.45
N GLU A 25 23.49 -7.15 10.40
CA GLU A 25 23.41 -6.12 11.45
C GLU A 25 23.66 -4.74 10.82
N VAL A 26 22.70 -3.82 10.96
CA VAL A 26 22.82 -2.44 10.52
C VAL A 26 22.86 -1.50 11.73
N PRO A 27 23.59 -0.38 11.66
CA PRO A 27 23.61 0.62 12.73
C PRO A 27 22.21 1.15 13.06
N GLU A 28 21.93 1.39 14.34
CA GLU A 28 20.72 2.05 14.76
C GLU A 28 20.66 3.46 14.18
N GLY A 29 19.50 3.84 13.60
CA GLY A 29 19.31 5.14 12.97
C GLY A 29 19.98 5.28 11.59
N LEU A 30 20.36 4.17 10.93
CA LEU A 30 20.84 4.21 9.55
C LEU A 30 19.83 4.90 8.64
N THR A 31 20.27 5.93 7.91
CA THR A 31 19.44 6.60 6.89
C THR A 31 19.71 6.04 5.49
N TYR A 32 18.78 6.24 4.56
CA TYR A 32 18.93 5.77 3.17
C TYR A 32 20.09 6.48 2.46
N GLU A 33 20.36 7.76 2.76
CA GLU A 33 21.50 8.50 2.22
C GLU A 33 22.83 7.95 2.77
N GLN A 34 22.87 7.47 4.01
CA GLN A 34 24.06 6.84 4.57
C GLN A 34 24.28 5.45 3.96
N LEU A 35 23.19 4.66 3.85
CA LEU A 35 23.23 3.35 3.19
C LEU A 35 23.76 3.47 1.75
N ALA A 36 23.25 4.43 0.98
CA ALA A 36 23.71 4.71 -0.38
C ALA A 36 25.21 4.99 -0.42
N LYS A 37 25.71 5.89 0.45
CA LYS A 37 27.14 6.21 0.57
C LYS A 37 28.01 4.99 0.92
N ASP A 38 27.49 4.10 1.75
CA ASP A 38 28.23 2.91 2.16
C ASP A 38 28.26 1.87 1.02
N LEU A 39 27.16 1.67 0.32
CA LEU A 39 27.07 0.75 -0.82
C LEU A 39 27.92 1.20 -2.02
N VAL A 40 28.04 2.50 -2.27
CA VAL A 40 28.94 3.04 -3.32
C VAL A 40 30.38 2.64 -3.08
N LYS A 41 30.84 2.57 -1.82
CA LYS A 41 32.23 2.17 -1.49
C LYS A 41 32.57 0.74 -1.96
N VAL A 42 31.55 -0.10 -2.05
CA VAL A 42 31.67 -1.49 -2.54
C VAL A 42 31.21 -1.62 -3.99
N GLY A 43 30.91 -0.50 -4.68
CA GLY A 43 30.59 -0.44 -6.10
C GLY A 43 29.14 -0.79 -6.43
N LEU A 44 28.23 -0.60 -5.49
CA LEU A 44 26.78 -0.59 -5.71
C LEU A 44 26.31 0.87 -5.68
N GLU A 45 26.11 1.45 -6.86
CA GLU A 45 25.77 2.86 -6.99
C GLU A 45 24.28 3.11 -6.76
N GLU A 46 23.96 4.19 -6.06
CA GLU A 46 22.61 4.71 -5.93
C GLU A 46 22.11 5.19 -7.29
N GLU A 47 20.91 4.75 -7.68
CA GLU A 47 20.18 5.31 -8.82
C GLU A 47 19.19 6.38 -8.31
N GLU A 48 18.35 6.03 -7.35
CA GLU A 48 17.38 6.95 -6.75
C GLU A 48 16.96 6.50 -5.34
N ILE A 49 16.62 7.45 -4.49
CA ILE A 49 15.91 7.19 -3.23
C ILE A 49 14.43 7.53 -3.45
N HIS A 50 13.62 6.49 -3.61
CA HIS A 50 12.17 6.63 -3.78
C HIS A 50 11.52 6.95 -2.44
N THR A 51 10.82 8.06 -2.36
CA THR A 51 9.98 8.40 -1.20
C THR A 51 8.54 8.00 -1.45
N SER A 52 7.77 7.80 -0.37
CA SER A 52 6.35 7.48 -0.49
C SER A 52 5.61 8.53 -1.33
N GLN A 53 4.85 8.07 -2.32
CA GLN A 53 3.94 8.89 -3.11
C GLN A 53 2.55 8.99 -2.48
N VAL A 54 2.38 8.37 -1.32
CA VAL A 54 1.12 8.28 -0.59
C VAL A 54 1.27 9.01 0.73
N THR A 55 0.29 9.84 1.07
CA THR A 55 0.30 10.59 2.34
C THR A 55 -1.09 10.69 2.94
N GLY A 56 -1.17 11.00 4.22
CA GLY A 56 -2.43 11.21 4.94
C GLY A 56 -3.01 9.93 5.56
N PRO A 57 -4.26 9.95 6.02
CA PRO A 57 -4.82 8.86 6.80
C PRO A 57 -5.21 7.68 5.90
N ILE A 58 -4.45 6.59 6.01
CA ILE A 58 -4.73 5.30 5.39
C ILE A 58 -4.74 4.26 6.50
N VAL A 59 -5.87 3.62 6.69
CA VAL A 59 -6.11 2.79 7.88
C VAL A 59 -6.68 1.43 7.53
N VAL A 60 -6.58 0.51 8.47
CA VAL A 60 -7.29 -0.76 8.43
C VAL A 60 -8.78 -0.49 8.66
N GLY A 61 -9.63 -1.00 7.78
CA GLY A 61 -11.08 -0.97 7.93
C GLY A 61 -11.65 -2.37 8.06
N TYR A 62 -12.71 -2.50 8.84
CA TYR A 62 -13.52 -3.72 8.92
C TYR A 62 -14.86 -3.50 8.24
N VAL A 63 -15.17 -4.31 7.23
CA VAL A 63 -16.42 -4.21 6.47
C VAL A 63 -17.56 -4.81 7.29
N VAL A 64 -18.39 -3.96 7.86
CA VAL A 64 -19.56 -4.36 8.68
C VAL A 64 -20.63 -4.97 7.79
N ASP A 65 -20.93 -4.26 6.70
CA ASP A 65 -21.86 -4.75 5.66
C ASP A 65 -21.46 -4.24 4.28
N ALA A 66 -21.94 -4.94 3.25
CA ALA A 66 -21.77 -4.57 1.85
C ALA A 66 -23.05 -4.95 1.09
N THR A 67 -23.82 -3.95 0.69
CA THR A 67 -25.07 -4.15 -0.05
C THR A 67 -24.87 -3.87 -1.53
N PRO A 68 -25.02 -4.87 -2.42
CA PRO A 68 -24.90 -4.67 -3.85
C PRO A 68 -26.09 -3.87 -4.41
N GLU A 69 -25.78 -2.80 -5.16
CA GLU A 69 -26.77 -1.95 -5.81
C GLU A 69 -26.57 -1.95 -7.33
N PRO A 70 -27.48 -2.56 -8.10
CA PRO A 70 -27.44 -2.49 -9.56
C PRO A 70 -27.71 -1.06 -10.04
N GLN A 71 -26.86 -0.57 -10.94
CA GLN A 71 -26.97 0.76 -11.52
C GLN A 71 -27.60 0.73 -12.92
N LYS A 72 -28.18 1.85 -13.35
CA LYS A 72 -28.84 1.99 -14.66
C LYS A 72 -27.92 1.69 -15.86
N ASN A 73 -26.63 1.80 -15.68
CA ASN A 73 -25.59 1.51 -16.69
C ASN A 73 -25.13 0.04 -16.71
N GLY A 74 -25.80 -0.84 -15.95
CA GLY A 74 -25.46 -2.26 -15.84
C GLY A 74 -24.31 -2.58 -14.89
N LYS A 75 -23.68 -1.59 -14.27
CA LYS A 75 -22.68 -1.81 -13.23
C LYS A 75 -23.36 -2.17 -11.91
N ILE A 76 -22.69 -2.98 -11.11
CA ILE A 76 -23.05 -3.24 -9.72
C ILE A 76 -22.02 -2.52 -8.86
N ILE A 77 -22.49 -1.69 -7.93
CA ILE A 77 -21.66 -1.11 -6.89
C ILE A 77 -22.07 -1.71 -5.55
N ASN A 78 -21.18 -1.70 -4.57
CA ASN A 78 -21.51 -2.03 -3.20
C ASN A 78 -21.60 -0.76 -2.37
N TRP A 79 -22.71 -0.55 -1.69
CA TRP A 79 -22.82 0.42 -0.61
C TRP A 79 -22.39 -0.28 0.67
N CYS A 80 -21.30 0.17 1.26
CA CYS A 80 -20.66 -0.49 2.39
C CYS A 80 -20.64 0.42 3.61
N HIS A 81 -20.80 -0.18 4.78
CA HIS A 81 -20.44 0.45 6.05
C HIS A 81 -19.14 -0.18 6.54
N VAL A 82 -18.11 0.66 6.69
CA VAL A 82 -16.77 0.23 7.07
C VAL A 82 -16.39 0.89 8.39
N ASP A 83 -16.14 0.08 9.40
CA ASP A 83 -15.57 0.53 10.66
C ASP A 83 -14.08 0.81 10.45
N VAL A 84 -13.67 2.04 10.72
CA VAL A 84 -12.28 2.52 10.58
C VAL A 84 -11.70 2.98 11.91
N GLY A 85 -12.25 2.47 13.01
CA GLY A 85 -11.87 2.81 14.37
C GLY A 85 -12.52 4.11 14.88
N ASP A 86 -12.66 4.22 16.18
CA ASP A 86 -13.38 5.33 16.84
C ASP A 86 -12.83 6.71 16.49
N GLU A 87 -11.53 6.83 16.23
CA GLU A 87 -10.89 8.09 15.84
C GLU A 87 -11.40 8.58 14.49
N TYR A 88 -11.57 7.67 13.53
CA TYR A 88 -11.88 7.97 12.13
C TYR A 88 -13.33 7.72 11.75
N ASN A 89 -14.09 7.00 12.56
CA ASN A 89 -15.51 6.76 12.35
C ASN A 89 -16.31 8.07 12.34
N GLU A 90 -17.44 8.07 11.62
CA GLU A 90 -18.35 9.19 11.62
C GLU A 90 -19.05 9.35 12.97
N THR A 91 -19.64 10.51 13.17
CA THR A 91 -20.46 10.77 14.36
C THR A 91 -21.89 11.03 13.92
N ASP A 92 -22.83 10.25 14.43
CA ASP A 92 -24.25 10.41 14.14
C ASP A 92 -24.86 11.64 14.84
N GLU A 93 -26.12 11.92 14.56
CA GLU A 93 -26.86 13.05 15.17
C GLU A 93 -26.98 12.94 16.70
N ASN A 94 -26.81 11.75 17.27
CA ASN A 94 -26.87 11.47 18.71
C ASN A 94 -25.49 11.52 19.37
N GLY A 95 -24.41 11.75 18.60
CA GLY A 95 -23.03 11.77 19.08
C GLY A 95 -22.35 10.41 19.16
N ASN A 96 -22.96 9.35 18.63
CA ASN A 96 -22.35 8.02 18.61
C ASN A 96 -21.41 7.86 17.43
N LYS A 97 -20.34 7.07 17.62
CA LYS A 97 -19.46 6.67 16.53
C LYS A 97 -20.14 5.59 15.68
N VAL A 98 -20.15 5.83 14.37
CA VAL A 98 -20.78 4.93 13.39
C VAL A 98 -19.80 4.65 12.24
N PRO A 99 -19.84 3.45 11.67
CA PRO A 99 -19.00 3.11 10.51
C PRO A 99 -19.21 4.07 9.34
N ARG A 100 -18.17 4.31 8.57
CA ARG A 100 -18.23 5.19 7.40
C ARG A 100 -18.99 4.56 6.24
N GLY A 101 -19.83 5.35 5.60
CA GLY A 101 -20.44 4.97 4.33
C GLY A 101 -19.43 5.09 3.19
N ILE A 102 -19.14 3.99 2.50
CA ILE A 102 -18.17 3.94 1.38
C ILE A 102 -18.79 3.21 0.21
N ILE A 103 -18.67 3.80 -0.99
CA ILE A 103 -19.04 3.12 -2.24
C ILE A 103 -17.84 2.38 -2.78
N CYS A 104 -18.01 1.10 -3.06
CA CYS A 104 -16.98 0.26 -3.64
C CYS A 104 -17.50 -0.46 -4.90
N GLY A 105 -16.78 -0.29 -6.01
CA GLY A 105 -17.07 -0.99 -7.27
C GLY A 105 -16.34 -2.33 -7.42
N ALA A 106 -15.52 -2.72 -6.46
CA ALA A 106 -14.71 -3.91 -6.55
C ALA A 106 -15.56 -5.18 -6.36
N PRO A 107 -15.33 -6.24 -7.17
CA PRO A 107 -16.09 -7.48 -7.11
C PRO A 107 -15.77 -8.34 -5.90
N ASN A 108 -14.64 -8.08 -5.24
CA ASN A 108 -14.16 -8.85 -4.08
C ASN A 108 -14.54 -8.24 -2.72
N MET A 109 -15.38 -7.18 -2.72
CA MET A 109 -15.91 -6.58 -1.49
C MET A 109 -16.91 -7.53 -0.84
N ALA A 110 -16.73 -7.79 0.46
CA ALA A 110 -17.64 -8.60 1.26
C ALA A 110 -17.65 -8.19 2.73
N ALA A 111 -18.77 -8.37 3.42
CA ALA A 111 -18.87 -8.19 4.87
C ALA A 111 -17.92 -9.17 5.60
N GLY A 112 -17.35 -8.71 6.72
CA GLY A 112 -16.40 -9.49 7.52
C GLY A 112 -14.93 -9.41 7.07
N GLU A 113 -14.63 -8.74 5.96
CA GLU A 113 -13.27 -8.55 5.48
C GLU A 113 -12.57 -7.38 6.17
N LYS A 114 -11.27 -7.54 6.45
CA LYS A 114 -10.39 -6.43 6.81
C LYS A 114 -9.72 -5.91 5.53
N VAL A 115 -9.85 -4.62 5.29
CA VAL A 115 -9.46 -3.95 4.04
C VAL A 115 -8.62 -2.72 4.33
N VAL A 116 -7.97 -2.18 3.31
CA VAL A 116 -7.26 -0.90 3.40
C VAL A 116 -8.19 0.22 2.96
N VAL A 117 -8.37 1.21 3.82
CA VAL A 117 -9.24 2.37 3.59
C VAL A 117 -8.43 3.64 3.55
N THR A 118 -8.56 4.38 2.46
CA THR A 118 -8.04 5.74 2.33
C THR A 118 -9.12 6.73 2.73
N LEU A 119 -8.82 7.58 3.71
CA LEU A 119 -9.78 8.52 4.28
C LEU A 119 -9.64 9.92 3.66
N PRO A 120 -10.65 10.79 3.78
CA PRO A 120 -10.55 12.17 3.35
C PRO A 120 -9.32 12.88 3.94
N GLY A 121 -8.55 13.52 3.06
CA GLY A 121 -7.25 14.12 3.39
C GLY A 121 -6.04 13.28 2.97
N ALA A 122 -6.24 12.00 2.62
CA ALA A 122 -5.20 11.21 2.00
C ALA A 122 -4.93 11.68 0.56
N VAL A 123 -3.67 11.57 0.14
CA VAL A 123 -3.22 11.84 -1.23
C VAL A 123 -2.56 10.58 -1.75
N LEU A 124 -3.01 10.11 -2.91
CA LEU A 124 -2.53 8.90 -3.58
C LEU A 124 -1.62 9.27 -4.76
N PRO A 125 -0.92 8.31 -5.37
CA PRO A 125 -0.09 8.55 -6.55
C PRO A 125 -0.79 9.35 -7.64
N GLY A 126 -0.08 10.31 -8.25
CA GLY A 126 -0.65 11.24 -9.23
C GLY A 126 -1.44 12.40 -8.62
N ASP A 127 -1.13 12.78 -7.38
CA ASP A 127 -1.80 13.87 -6.63
C ASP A 127 -3.32 13.67 -6.48
N PHE A 128 -3.76 12.41 -6.47
CA PHE A 128 -5.16 12.08 -6.31
C PHE A 128 -5.59 12.24 -4.85
N LYS A 129 -6.33 13.31 -4.57
CA LYS A 129 -6.84 13.63 -3.23
C LYS A 129 -8.13 12.89 -2.93
N ILE A 130 -8.17 12.27 -1.76
CA ILE A 130 -9.39 11.62 -1.25
C ILE A 130 -10.25 12.68 -0.55
N GLU A 131 -11.45 12.85 -1.07
CA GLU A 131 -12.46 13.77 -0.55
C GLU A 131 -13.83 13.08 -0.50
N PRO A 132 -14.74 13.51 0.41
CA PRO A 132 -16.11 13.03 0.40
C PRO A 132 -16.77 13.28 -0.95
N ARG A 133 -17.32 12.23 -1.56
CA ARG A 133 -17.87 12.33 -2.91
C ARG A 133 -19.30 11.79 -2.99
N LYS A 134 -20.20 12.62 -3.47
CA LYS A 134 -21.56 12.18 -3.74
C LYS A 134 -21.63 11.48 -5.10
N THR A 135 -21.96 10.18 -5.09
CA THR A 135 -22.14 9.39 -6.31
C THR A 135 -23.18 8.29 -6.06
N TYR A 136 -23.88 7.86 -7.09
CA TYR A 136 -24.92 6.82 -7.02
C TYR A 136 -25.98 6.99 -5.92
N GLY A 137 -26.25 8.24 -5.52
CA GLY A 137 -27.24 8.55 -4.47
C GLY A 137 -26.70 8.59 -3.03
N HIS A 138 -25.48 8.15 -2.80
CA HIS A 138 -24.83 8.13 -1.51
C HIS A 138 -23.66 9.14 -1.45
N ILE A 139 -23.20 9.44 -0.23
CA ILE A 139 -21.96 10.18 0.01
C ILE A 139 -20.92 9.15 0.45
N SER A 140 -19.89 8.92 -0.38
CA SER A 140 -18.75 8.08 -0.01
C SER A 140 -17.73 8.89 0.76
N ASN A 141 -17.49 8.53 2.02
CA ASN A 141 -16.58 9.22 2.93
C ASN A 141 -15.24 8.47 3.10
N GLY A 142 -14.63 8.13 1.99
CA GLY A 142 -13.39 7.38 1.87
C GLY A 142 -13.44 6.46 0.66
N MET A 143 -12.37 5.67 0.50
CA MET A 143 -12.24 4.70 -0.58
C MET A 143 -11.51 3.46 -0.07
N CYS A 144 -12.01 2.27 -0.38
CA CYS A 144 -11.27 1.04 -0.20
C CYS A 144 -10.27 0.89 -1.35
N ALA A 145 -8.99 0.79 -1.04
CA ALA A 145 -7.91 0.87 -2.01
C ALA A 145 -7.53 -0.48 -2.63
N SER A 146 -7.16 -0.45 -3.90
CA SER A 146 -6.44 -1.52 -4.61
C SER A 146 -4.92 -1.33 -4.50
N GLU A 147 -4.14 -2.35 -4.87
CA GLU A 147 -2.67 -2.26 -4.93
C GLU A 147 -2.21 -1.13 -5.85
N ARG A 148 -2.85 -0.99 -7.01
CA ARG A 148 -2.52 0.04 -7.98
C ARG A 148 -2.74 1.45 -7.46
N GLU A 149 -3.82 1.68 -6.71
CA GLU A 149 -4.13 2.99 -6.13
C GLU A 149 -3.12 3.42 -5.07
N LEU A 150 -2.49 2.46 -4.39
CA LEU A 150 -1.44 2.71 -3.40
C LEU A 150 -0.03 2.68 -3.99
N GLY A 151 0.13 2.39 -5.29
CA GLY A 151 1.45 2.26 -5.91
C GLY A 151 2.21 0.98 -5.55
N LEU A 152 1.51 -0.04 -5.01
CA LEU A 152 2.10 -1.32 -4.62
C LEU A 152 2.21 -2.33 -5.77
N GLY A 153 1.62 -2.03 -6.92
CA GLY A 153 1.62 -2.89 -8.09
C GLY A 153 0.58 -2.47 -9.13
N ASP A 154 0.48 -3.22 -10.22
CA ASP A 154 -0.44 -2.93 -11.32
C ASP A 154 -1.83 -3.53 -11.14
N ASN A 155 -2.02 -4.38 -10.13
CA ASN A 155 -3.27 -5.09 -9.90
C ASN A 155 -4.37 -4.14 -9.42
N HIS A 156 -5.50 -4.11 -10.13
CA HIS A 156 -6.70 -3.34 -9.80
C HIS A 156 -8.00 -4.13 -10.00
N ASP A 157 -7.90 -5.46 -10.07
CA ASP A 157 -9.06 -6.33 -10.24
C ASP A 157 -9.95 -6.39 -9.00
N GLY A 158 -9.49 -5.79 -7.89
CA GLY A 158 -10.21 -5.67 -6.65
C GLY A 158 -9.47 -4.81 -5.63
N ILE A 159 -10.06 -4.68 -4.45
CA ILE A 159 -9.45 -4.03 -3.31
C ILE A 159 -8.50 -4.95 -2.56
N ILE A 160 -7.59 -4.39 -1.78
CA ILE A 160 -6.69 -5.13 -0.88
C ILE A 160 -7.52 -5.78 0.23
N LEU A 161 -7.47 -7.12 0.27
CA LEU A 161 -8.01 -7.91 1.37
C LEU A 161 -6.84 -8.35 2.26
N LEU A 162 -6.72 -7.81 3.46
CA LEU A 162 -5.56 -8.05 4.32
C LEU A 162 -5.32 -9.52 4.65
N ARG A 163 -6.38 -10.36 4.69
CA ARG A 163 -6.23 -11.82 4.86
C ARG A 163 -5.44 -12.51 3.74
N LYS A 164 -5.24 -11.85 2.60
CA LYS A 164 -4.47 -12.36 1.45
C LYS A 164 -3.11 -11.69 1.31
N TYR A 165 -2.75 -10.80 2.21
CA TYR A 165 -1.60 -9.90 2.09
C TYR A 165 -0.36 -10.37 2.87
N GLY A 166 -0.21 -11.67 3.06
CA GLY A 166 0.99 -12.28 3.65
C GLY A 166 1.02 -12.36 5.18
N PHE A 167 0.01 -11.83 5.87
CA PHE A 167 -0.10 -11.96 7.32
C PHE A 167 -0.37 -13.40 7.75
N THR A 168 0.26 -13.83 8.83
CA THR A 168 -0.13 -15.06 9.51
C THR A 168 -1.55 -14.92 10.09
N PRO A 169 -2.28 -16.00 10.33
CA PRO A 169 -3.59 -15.93 10.97
C PRO A 169 -3.59 -15.17 12.29
N GLU A 170 -2.52 -15.30 13.09
CA GLU A 170 -2.39 -14.64 14.39
C GLU A 170 -2.16 -13.12 14.24
N GLU A 171 -1.39 -12.69 13.25
CA GLU A 171 -1.19 -11.27 12.93
C GLU A 171 -2.47 -10.66 12.39
N TYR A 172 -3.13 -11.35 11.46
CA TYR A 172 -4.40 -10.88 10.90
C TYR A 172 -5.49 -10.67 11.96
N GLU A 173 -5.60 -11.57 12.94
CA GLU A 173 -6.58 -11.43 14.03
C GLU A 173 -6.28 -10.22 14.93
N LYS A 174 -5.02 -9.84 15.09
CA LYS A 174 -4.61 -8.69 15.90
C LYS A 174 -4.90 -7.35 15.26
N LEU A 175 -5.03 -7.30 13.93
CA LEU A 175 -5.35 -6.06 13.21
C LEU A 175 -6.69 -5.49 13.68
N GLN A 176 -6.70 -4.23 14.05
CA GLN A 176 -7.91 -3.54 14.50
C GLN A 176 -8.32 -2.45 13.50
N PRO A 177 -9.62 -2.15 13.38
CA PRO A 177 -10.07 -0.97 12.65
C PRO A 177 -9.38 0.29 13.19
N GLY A 178 -8.83 1.10 12.28
CA GLY A 178 -8.09 2.31 12.62
C GLY A 178 -6.58 2.14 12.75
N ASP A 179 -6.05 0.89 12.73
CA ASP A 179 -4.62 0.68 12.68
C ASP A 179 -4.01 1.36 11.45
N ASP A 180 -2.81 1.89 11.60
CA ASP A 180 -2.09 2.58 10.53
C ASP A 180 -1.67 1.62 9.41
N ALA A 181 -2.40 1.68 8.30
CA ALA A 181 -2.11 0.84 7.14
C ALA A 181 -0.92 1.37 6.31
N MET A 182 -0.51 2.62 6.47
CA MET A 182 0.72 3.15 5.86
C MET A 182 1.93 2.38 6.38
N HIS A 183 2.04 2.29 7.71
CA HIS A 183 3.13 1.56 8.36
C HIS A 183 3.01 0.05 8.13
N LEU A 184 1.80 -0.50 8.22
CA LEU A 184 1.51 -1.93 8.04
C LEU A 184 1.92 -2.45 6.65
N LEU A 185 1.81 -1.61 5.62
CA LEU A 185 2.13 -1.94 4.22
C LEU A 185 3.49 -1.35 3.77
N HIS A 186 4.29 -0.83 4.71
CA HIS A 186 5.58 -0.17 4.42
C HIS A 186 5.49 0.96 3.38
N LEU A 187 4.34 1.66 3.34
CA LEU A 187 4.12 2.77 2.41
C LEU A 187 4.77 4.08 2.89
N ASP A 188 5.12 4.17 4.16
CA ASP A 188 5.75 5.32 4.82
C ASP A 188 7.29 5.30 4.72
N GLN A 189 7.86 4.20 4.22
CA GLN A 189 9.31 4.01 4.16
C GLN A 189 9.86 4.35 2.78
N PRO A 190 11.02 5.03 2.69
CA PRO A 190 11.74 5.17 1.45
C PRO A 190 12.28 3.81 0.97
N LEU A 191 12.62 3.74 -0.31
CA LEU A 191 13.31 2.60 -0.92
C LEU A 191 14.54 3.12 -1.67
N LEU A 192 15.68 2.49 -1.49
CA LEU A 192 16.88 2.80 -2.23
C LEU A 192 16.97 1.94 -3.50
N GLU A 193 16.88 2.57 -4.66
CA GLU A 193 17.16 1.92 -5.93
C GLU A 193 18.66 1.93 -6.20
N ILE A 194 19.22 0.74 -6.47
CA ILE A 194 20.64 0.58 -6.73
C ILE A 194 20.90 0.11 -8.17
N ASN A 195 21.94 0.65 -8.78
CA ASN A 195 22.42 0.22 -10.08
C ASN A 195 23.36 -0.97 -9.91
N ILE A 196 23.08 -2.07 -10.61
CA ILE A 196 23.89 -3.28 -10.55
C ILE A 196 24.51 -3.58 -11.90
N THR A 197 25.84 -3.65 -11.92
CA THR A 197 26.58 -4.07 -13.11
C THR A 197 26.34 -5.56 -13.42
N PRO A 198 26.41 -5.98 -14.70
CA PRO A 198 26.06 -7.36 -15.10
C PRO A 198 26.87 -8.46 -14.42
N ASP A 199 28.08 -8.15 -13.95
CA ASP A 199 28.97 -9.08 -13.24
C ASP A 199 28.57 -9.31 -11.77
N ARG A 200 27.69 -8.45 -11.22
CA ARG A 200 27.22 -8.49 -9.83
C ARG A 200 25.78 -8.97 -9.67
N GLY A 201 25.34 -9.87 -10.54
CA GLY A 201 23.95 -10.37 -10.54
C GLY A 201 23.46 -10.94 -9.19
N TYR A 202 24.34 -11.30 -8.27
CA TYR A 202 23.98 -11.72 -6.91
C TYR A 202 23.34 -10.60 -6.09
N ALA A 203 23.66 -9.34 -6.38
CA ALA A 203 23.12 -8.16 -5.68
C ALA A 203 21.67 -7.83 -6.05
N PHE A 204 21.05 -8.59 -6.98
CA PHE A 204 19.58 -8.57 -7.18
C PHE A 204 18.80 -9.21 -6.03
N SER A 205 19.46 -9.59 -4.95
CA SER A 205 18.82 -10.13 -3.75
C SER A 205 19.30 -9.40 -2.49
N TYR A 206 18.43 -9.27 -1.49
CA TYR A 206 18.80 -8.71 -0.17
C TYR A 206 20.01 -9.40 0.44
N ARG A 207 20.09 -10.74 0.34
CA ARG A 207 21.23 -11.50 0.81
C ARG A 207 22.53 -11.14 0.08
N GLY A 208 22.43 -10.78 -1.19
CA GLY A 208 23.57 -10.32 -1.98
C GLY A 208 24.01 -8.92 -1.55
N VAL A 209 23.08 -8.00 -1.38
CA VAL A 209 23.36 -6.63 -0.87
C VAL A 209 23.94 -6.72 0.56
N ALA A 210 23.34 -7.50 1.44
CA ALA A 210 23.81 -7.70 2.82
C ALA A 210 25.23 -8.26 2.93
N ARG A 211 25.73 -8.93 1.90
CA ARG A 211 27.08 -9.44 1.83
C ARG A 211 28.11 -8.36 1.55
N GLU A 212 27.69 -7.32 0.84
CA GLU A 212 28.55 -6.18 0.47
C GLU A 212 28.47 -5.07 1.54
N TYR A 213 27.37 -4.99 2.27
CA TYR A 213 27.18 -4.03 3.36
C TYR A 213 27.94 -4.47 4.62
#